data_c8bf29fce51370e7c8b45c2c80d42707
#
_entry.id   c8bf29fce51370e7c8b45c2c80d42707
#
_cell.length_a   1.000
_cell.length_b   1.000
_cell.length_c   1.000
_cell.angle_alpha   90.00
_cell.angle_beta   90.00
_cell.angle_gamma   90.00
#
_symmetry.space_group_name_H-M   'P 1'
#
loop_
_entity.id
_entity.type
_entity.pdbx_description
1 polymer ?
#
loop_
_entity_poly.entity_id
_entity_poly.type
_entity_poly.pdbx_seq_one_letter_code
_entity_poly.pdbx_strand_id
1 'polypeptide(L)'
;MATQLGLDLPLRAALGRDDFMVAPSNAIALAMIDNWRNWPLGKLVLSGPDGAGKTHLTHVWAGETGARIVRARDLSSDQIETLATGPVAVEDVPDIHTDTAAQTALFHLHNLLQTAGLPLLLTGQSAPSHWAMSLPDLQSRIDAAGHAALDPPDDALLAAVLAKLFNDRQLTPPADVI
;
A
#
# COMPACT_ATOMS: atom_id res chain seq x y z
N MET A 1 4.32 -34.42 -30.73
CA MET A 1 4.04 -33.81 -29.41
C MET A 1 4.71 -32.43 -29.35
N ALA A 2 3.95 -31.36 -29.39
CA ALA A 2 4.49 -30.01 -29.30
C ALA A 2 4.75 -29.70 -27.84
N THR A 3 6.03 -29.52 -27.45
CA THR A 3 6.44 -29.09 -26.14
C THR A 3 6.16 -27.60 -26.03
N GLN A 4 5.16 -27.22 -25.23
CA GLN A 4 4.87 -25.83 -24.91
C GLN A 4 5.98 -25.31 -24.01
N LEU A 5 6.87 -24.48 -24.56
CA LEU A 5 7.85 -23.73 -23.78
C LEU A 5 7.11 -22.70 -22.94
N GLY A 6 7.00 -22.94 -21.65
CA GLY A 6 6.57 -21.93 -20.69
C GLY A 6 7.63 -20.83 -20.67
N LEU A 7 7.36 -19.71 -21.31
CA LEU A 7 8.12 -18.48 -21.15
C LEU A 7 7.73 -17.89 -19.79
N ASP A 8 8.53 -18.18 -18.75
CA ASP A 8 8.54 -17.40 -17.52
C ASP A 8 9.08 -16.00 -17.85
N LEU A 9 8.21 -15.15 -18.37
CA LEU A 9 8.49 -13.73 -18.46
C LEU A 9 8.43 -13.16 -17.04
N PRO A 10 9.52 -12.58 -16.50
CA PRO A 10 9.45 -11.91 -15.23
C PRO A 10 8.42 -10.78 -15.36
N LEU A 11 7.28 -10.94 -14.70
CA LEU A 11 6.27 -9.90 -14.53
C LEU A 11 6.91 -8.77 -13.72
N ARG A 12 7.55 -7.84 -14.41
CA ARG A 12 7.88 -6.56 -13.81
C ARG A 12 6.56 -5.84 -13.63
N ALA A 13 6.03 -5.86 -12.42
CA ALA A 13 4.84 -5.11 -12.09
C ALA A 13 5.15 -3.63 -12.39
N ALA A 14 4.41 -3.05 -13.33
CA ALA A 14 4.45 -1.62 -13.62
C ALA A 14 3.75 -0.89 -12.47
N LEU A 15 4.49 -0.57 -11.41
CA LEU A 15 4.01 0.05 -10.17
C LEU A 15 4.57 1.47 -9.99
N GLY A 16 5.06 2.07 -11.07
CA GLY A 16 5.55 3.44 -11.06
C GLY A 16 4.41 4.47 -11.08
N ARG A 17 4.77 5.73 -10.83
CA ARG A 17 3.83 6.87 -10.86
C ARG A 17 3.12 7.01 -12.22
N ASP A 18 3.86 6.82 -13.31
CA ASP A 18 3.33 6.93 -14.68
C ASP A 18 2.39 5.77 -15.06
N ASP A 19 2.45 4.69 -14.28
CA ASP A 19 1.61 3.53 -14.46
C ASP A 19 0.30 3.63 -13.69
N PHE A 20 0.21 4.55 -12.72
CA PHE A 20 -0.99 4.74 -11.90
C PHE A 20 -2.02 5.61 -12.63
N MET A 21 -3.17 5.03 -12.91
CA MET A 21 -4.27 5.73 -13.58
C MET A 21 -5.15 6.44 -12.56
N VAL A 22 -5.30 7.75 -12.73
CA VAL A 22 -6.12 8.59 -11.86
C VAL A 22 -7.58 8.51 -12.27
N ALA A 23 -8.44 8.23 -11.30
CA ALA A 23 -9.89 8.18 -11.45
C ALA A 23 -10.56 8.81 -10.21
N PRO A 24 -11.86 9.16 -10.27
CA PRO A 24 -12.57 9.70 -9.11
C PRO A 24 -12.44 8.82 -7.86
N SER A 25 -12.42 7.51 -8.02
CA SER A 25 -12.28 6.52 -6.94
C SER A 25 -10.95 6.56 -6.19
N ASN A 26 -9.90 7.18 -6.74
CA ASN A 26 -8.56 7.20 -6.16
C ASN A 26 -7.91 8.59 -6.09
N ALA A 27 -8.52 9.61 -6.67
CA ALA A 27 -7.91 10.95 -6.81
C ALA A 27 -7.56 11.58 -5.45
N ILE A 28 -8.43 11.45 -4.44
CA ILE A 28 -8.19 11.99 -3.09
C ILE A 28 -7.03 11.26 -2.42
N ALA A 29 -7.03 9.92 -2.48
CA ALA A 29 -5.97 9.12 -1.89
C ALA A 29 -4.61 9.44 -2.53
N LEU A 30 -4.58 9.58 -3.86
CA LEU A 30 -3.38 9.99 -4.58
C LEU A 30 -2.89 11.38 -4.14
N ALA A 31 -3.77 12.37 -4.04
CA ALA A 31 -3.40 13.71 -3.59
C ALA A 31 -2.84 13.70 -2.16
N MET A 32 -3.37 12.85 -1.26
CA MET A 32 -2.83 12.68 0.09
C MET A 32 -1.45 11.99 0.07
N ILE A 33 -1.25 11.01 -0.79
CA ILE A 33 0.05 10.35 -1.00
C ILE A 33 1.08 11.37 -1.52
N ASP A 34 0.75 12.16 -2.54
CA ASP A 34 1.63 13.19 -3.10
C ASP A 34 2.00 14.28 -2.05
N ASN A 35 1.09 14.54 -1.08
CA ASN A 35 1.29 15.50 0.00
C ASN A 35 1.90 14.90 1.29
N TRP A 36 2.68 13.84 1.18
CA TRP A 36 3.18 13.06 2.31
C TRP A 36 3.96 13.87 3.37
N ARG A 37 4.60 14.96 2.97
CA ARG A 37 5.35 15.83 3.89
C ARG A 37 4.47 16.54 4.92
N ASN A 38 3.16 16.62 4.65
CA ASN A 38 2.17 17.28 5.50
C ASN A 38 1.22 16.28 6.20
N TRP A 39 1.55 14.99 6.21
CA TRP A 39 0.73 14.01 6.93
C TRP A 39 0.70 14.32 8.43
N PRO A 40 -0.47 14.20 9.10
CA PRO A 40 -0.57 14.34 10.53
C PRO A 40 0.44 13.44 11.24
N LEU A 41 1.27 14.02 12.09
CA LEU A 41 2.36 13.30 12.79
C LEU A 41 3.29 12.50 11.86
N GLY A 42 3.33 12.80 10.57
CA GLY A 42 4.05 12.02 9.55
C GLY A 42 3.44 10.65 9.27
N LYS A 43 2.15 10.44 9.55
CA LYS A 43 1.50 9.13 9.45
C LYS A 43 0.25 9.20 8.57
N LEU A 44 0.11 8.20 7.68
CA LEU A 44 -1.08 8.01 6.85
C LEU A 44 -1.55 6.57 6.88
N VAL A 45 -2.84 6.37 6.98
CA VAL A 45 -3.51 5.10 6.71
C VAL A 45 -4.17 5.18 5.35
N LEU A 46 -3.87 4.22 4.49
CA LEU A 46 -4.50 4.01 3.19
C LEU A 46 -5.40 2.80 3.26
N SER A 47 -6.70 2.99 3.16
CA SER A 47 -7.67 1.91 3.21
C SER A 47 -8.41 1.73 1.90
N GLY A 48 -8.96 0.55 1.69
CA GLY A 48 -9.81 0.25 0.53
C GLY A 48 -9.92 -1.26 0.29
N PRO A 49 -10.92 -1.71 -0.46
CA PRO A 49 -11.12 -3.12 -0.76
C PRO A 49 -9.95 -3.70 -1.56
N ASP A 50 -9.94 -5.03 -1.71
CA ASP A 50 -8.96 -5.70 -2.56
C ASP A 50 -9.11 -5.21 -4.00
N GLY A 51 -7.98 -5.02 -4.67
CA GLY A 51 -7.95 -4.50 -6.03
C GLY A 51 -8.15 -2.98 -6.16
N ALA A 52 -8.39 -2.22 -5.08
CA ALA A 52 -8.58 -0.76 -5.15
C ALA A 52 -7.30 0.04 -5.47
N GLY A 53 -6.13 -0.60 -5.51
CA GLY A 53 -4.87 0.05 -5.85
C GLY A 53 -3.98 0.44 -4.67
N LYS A 54 -4.23 -0.04 -3.45
CA LYS A 54 -3.41 0.23 -2.25
C LYS A 54 -1.93 -0.06 -2.47
N THR A 55 -1.62 -1.28 -2.88
CA THR A 55 -0.23 -1.71 -3.15
C THR A 55 0.42 -0.85 -4.23
N HIS A 56 -0.30 -0.51 -5.30
CA HIS A 56 0.23 0.38 -6.34
C HIS A 56 0.61 1.75 -5.76
N LEU A 57 -0.30 2.40 -5.01
CA LEU A 57 0.00 3.69 -4.37
C LEU A 57 1.13 3.59 -3.35
N THR A 58 1.23 2.48 -2.61
CA THR A 58 2.35 2.21 -1.70
C THR A 58 3.68 2.21 -2.47
N HIS A 59 3.74 1.53 -3.63
CA HIS A 59 4.95 1.51 -4.46
C HIS A 59 5.25 2.87 -5.11
N VAL A 60 4.24 3.63 -5.54
CA VAL A 60 4.41 5.00 -6.03
C VAL A 60 5.08 5.86 -4.96
N TRP A 61 4.54 5.84 -3.74
CA TRP A 61 5.10 6.58 -2.62
C TRP A 61 6.52 6.10 -2.24
N ALA A 62 6.75 4.79 -2.21
CA ALA A 62 8.05 4.23 -1.92
C ALA A 62 9.09 4.60 -2.97
N GLY A 63 8.71 4.66 -4.25
CA GLY A 63 9.58 5.12 -5.34
C GLY A 63 10.01 6.58 -5.20
N GLU A 64 9.14 7.44 -4.68
CA GLU A 64 9.44 8.86 -4.43
C GLU A 64 10.31 9.07 -3.18
N THR A 65 10.02 8.31 -2.12
CA THR A 65 10.60 8.57 -0.79
C THR A 65 11.77 7.67 -0.45
N GLY A 66 12.00 6.60 -1.20
CA GLY A 66 12.93 5.52 -0.84
C GLY A 66 12.42 4.65 0.29
N ALA A 67 11.12 4.64 0.57
CA ALA A 67 10.53 3.86 1.66
C ALA A 67 10.74 2.37 1.49
N ARG A 68 10.95 1.68 2.60
CA ARG A 68 10.91 0.22 2.67
C ARG A 68 9.49 -0.25 2.82
N ILE A 69 9.11 -1.25 2.04
CA ILE A 69 7.78 -1.87 2.11
C ILE A 69 7.92 -3.20 2.82
N VAL A 70 7.11 -3.41 3.86
CA VAL A 70 7.05 -4.67 4.62
C VAL A 70 5.59 -5.04 4.85
N ARG A 71 5.30 -6.34 4.97
CA ARG A 71 3.97 -6.80 5.38
C ARG A 71 3.88 -6.84 6.90
N ALA A 72 2.73 -6.49 7.46
CA ALA A 72 2.54 -6.46 8.90
C ALA A 72 2.85 -7.80 9.58
N ARG A 73 2.45 -8.91 8.95
CA ARG A 73 2.71 -10.28 9.45
C ARG A 73 4.19 -10.69 9.47
N ASP A 74 5.03 -10.00 8.70
CA ASP A 74 6.47 -10.29 8.61
C ASP A 74 7.28 -9.39 9.56
N LEU A 75 6.60 -8.51 10.34
CA LEU A 75 7.26 -7.65 11.31
C LEU A 75 7.77 -8.45 12.50
N SER A 76 9.03 -8.23 12.84
CA SER A 76 9.68 -8.81 14.02
C SER A 76 10.51 -7.74 14.73
N SER A 77 10.67 -7.88 16.04
CA SER A 77 11.35 -6.87 16.88
C SER A 77 12.83 -6.65 16.51
N ASP A 78 13.49 -7.63 15.96
CA ASP A 78 14.90 -7.56 15.53
C ASP A 78 15.13 -6.71 14.28
N GLN A 79 14.09 -6.46 13.49
CA GLN A 79 14.16 -5.66 12.25
C GLN A 79 13.87 -4.17 12.47
N ILE A 80 13.24 -3.81 13.59
CA ILE A 80 12.64 -2.49 13.79
C ILE A 80 13.67 -1.36 13.74
N GLU A 81 14.82 -1.52 14.38
CA GLU A 81 15.88 -0.51 14.35
C GLU A 81 16.41 -0.26 12.94
N THR A 82 16.55 -1.34 12.15
CA THR A 82 16.97 -1.24 10.75
C THR A 82 15.91 -0.58 9.88
N LEU A 83 14.63 -0.90 10.10
CA LEU A 83 13.53 -0.28 9.37
C LEU A 83 13.40 1.21 9.70
N ALA A 84 13.59 1.59 10.95
CA ALA A 84 13.44 2.96 11.42
C ALA A 84 14.54 3.95 10.96
N THR A 85 15.41 3.55 10.05
CA THR A 85 16.45 4.42 9.45
C THR A 85 15.96 5.25 8.26
N GLY A 86 14.74 5.06 7.80
CA GLY A 86 14.12 5.78 6.68
C GLY A 86 12.60 5.65 6.68
N PRO A 87 11.93 6.20 5.66
CA PRO A 87 10.49 6.03 5.48
C PRO A 87 10.09 4.55 5.39
N VAL A 88 8.91 4.18 5.92
CA VAL A 88 8.42 2.80 5.92
C VAL A 88 6.95 2.75 5.51
N ALA A 89 6.60 1.76 4.70
CA ALA A 89 5.24 1.33 4.46
C ALA A 89 5.01 -0.05 5.06
N VAL A 90 3.93 -0.21 5.82
CA VAL A 90 3.51 -1.50 6.37
C VAL A 90 2.17 -1.88 5.74
N GLU A 91 2.18 -2.95 4.94
CA GLU A 91 0.99 -3.43 4.25
C GLU A 91 0.22 -4.45 5.08
N ASP A 92 -1.10 -4.49 4.85
CA ASP A 92 -2.04 -5.46 5.39
C ASP A 92 -2.04 -5.48 6.93
N VAL A 93 -2.04 -4.29 7.55
CA VAL A 93 -2.01 -4.14 9.02
C VAL A 93 -3.14 -4.90 9.73
N PRO A 94 -4.40 -4.97 9.23
CA PRO A 94 -5.44 -5.77 9.87
C PRO A 94 -5.10 -7.25 10.07
N ASP A 95 -4.18 -7.81 9.27
CA ASP A 95 -3.82 -9.24 9.38
C ASP A 95 -3.19 -9.61 10.74
N ILE A 96 -2.66 -8.61 11.44
CA ILE A 96 -2.01 -8.85 12.75
C ILE A 96 -2.92 -8.53 13.95
N HIS A 97 -4.24 -8.37 13.76
CA HIS A 97 -5.16 -7.95 14.84
C HIS A 97 -5.17 -8.87 16.06
N THR A 98 -4.79 -10.15 15.91
CA THR A 98 -4.63 -11.11 17.02
C THR A 98 -3.16 -11.45 17.33
N ASP A 99 -2.19 -10.95 16.55
CA ASP A 99 -0.76 -11.20 16.75
C ASP A 99 -0.14 -10.11 17.62
N THR A 100 -0.09 -10.34 18.93
CA THR A 100 0.46 -9.38 19.90
C THR A 100 1.94 -9.07 19.64
N ALA A 101 2.73 -10.03 19.18
CA ALA A 101 4.16 -9.82 18.92
C ALA A 101 4.36 -8.87 17.73
N ALA A 102 3.65 -9.10 16.61
CA ALA A 102 3.69 -8.21 15.45
C ALA A 102 3.12 -6.82 15.77
N GLN A 103 2.04 -6.74 16.56
CA GLN A 103 1.50 -5.45 17.03
C GLN A 103 2.50 -4.68 17.90
N THR A 104 3.21 -5.36 18.79
CA THR A 104 4.25 -4.74 19.61
C THR A 104 5.40 -4.23 18.74
N ALA A 105 5.83 -5.01 17.76
CA ALA A 105 6.85 -4.60 16.79
C ALA A 105 6.41 -3.35 15.99
N LEU A 106 5.17 -3.33 15.49
CA LEU A 106 4.62 -2.17 14.78
C LEU A 106 4.52 -0.93 15.68
N PHE A 107 4.12 -1.10 16.94
CA PHE A 107 4.07 -0.01 17.90
C PHE A 107 5.47 0.59 18.17
N HIS A 108 6.49 -0.25 18.33
CA HIS A 108 7.88 0.21 18.45
C HIS A 108 8.36 0.94 17.21
N LEU A 109 8.11 0.38 16.01
CA LEU A 109 8.43 1.02 14.73
C LEU A 109 7.79 2.42 14.63
N HIS A 110 6.48 2.50 14.93
CA HIS A 110 5.76 3.77 14.93
C HIS A 110 6.45 4.83 15.81
N ASN A 111 6.81 4.45 17.04
CA ASN A 111 7.42 5.37 18.00
C ASN A 111 8.82 5.82 17.55
N LEU A 112 9.65 4.92 17.04
CA LEU A 112 10.97 5.26 16.52
C LEU A 112 10.87 6.21 15.32
N LEU A 113 10.00 5.92 14.35
CA LEU A 113 9.77 6.78 13.20
C LEU A 113 9.24 8.16 13.62
N GLN A 114 8.36 8.22 14.61
CA GLN A 114 7.88 9.49 15.14
C GLN A 114 8.99 10.32 15.78
N THR A 115 9.84 9.70 16.58
CA THR A 115 10.99 10.36 17.21
C THR A 115 12.00 10.84 16.16
N ALA A 116 12.21 10.08 15.11
CA ALA A 116 13.11 10.42 14.00
C ALA A 116 12.50 11.42 13.00
N GLY A 117 11.23 11.78 13.11
CA GLY A 117 10.53 12.63 12.12
C GLY A 117 10.34 11.95 10.76
N LEU A 118 10.34 10.63 10.72
CA LEU A 118 10.22 9.84 9.49
C LEU A 118 8.76 9.42 9.22
N PRO A 119 8.33 9.43 7.96
CA PRO A 119 6.95 9.09 7.62
C PRO A 119 6.70 7.58 7.66
N LEU A 120 5.45 7.22 7.98
CA LEU A 120 4.93 5.86 8.01
C LEU A 120 3.62 5.80 7.25
N LEU A 121 3.55 4.91 6.27
CA LEU A 121 2.33 4.55 5.56
C LEU A 121 1.83 3.19 6.07
N LEU A 122 0.55 3.11 6.41
CA LEU A 122 -0.11 1.87 6.82
C LEU A 122 -1.21 1.54 5.82
N THR A 123 -1.38 0.27 5.45
CA THR A 123 -2.49 -0.12 4.57
C THR A 123 -3.39 -1.18 5.21
N GLY A 124 -4.66 -1.18 4.80
CA GLY A 124 -5.65 -2.16 5.21
C GLY A 124 -6.90 -2.14 4.35
N GLN A 125 -7.76 -3.16 4.49
CA GLN A 125 -8.97 -3.31 3.67
C GLN A 125 -10.11 -2.39 4.10
N SER A 126 -10.20 -2.07 5.39
CA SER A 126 -11.26 -1.28 6.00
C SER A 126 -10.72 -0.01 6.64
N ALA A 127 -11.61 0.88 7.08
CA ALA A 127 -11.23 2.04 7.87
C ALA A 127 -10.47 1.65 9.14
N PRO A 128 -9.47 2.44 9.58
CA PRO A 128 -8.59 2.10 10.70
C PRO A 128 -9.34 1.79 12.00
N SER A 129 -10.47 2.45 12.25
CA SER A 129 -11.33 2.17 13.43
C SER A 129 -11.91 0.75 13.48
N HIS A 130 -11.90 0.02 12.38
CA HIS A 130 -12.38 -1.36 12.28
C HIS A 130 -11.27 -2.42 12.36
N TRP A 131 -10.01 -2.01 12.53
CA TRP A 131 -8.90 -2.95 12.55
C TRP A 131 -8.81 -3.76 13.85
N ALA A 132 -9.45 -3.28 14.92
CA ALA A 132 -9.64 -4.00 16.19
C ALA A 132 -8.33 -4.57 16.77
N MET A 133 -7.26 -3.76 16.79
CA MET A 133 -6.00 -4.16 17.38
C MET A 133 -6.17 -4.53 18.85
N SER A 134 -5.58 -5.65 19.27
CA SER A 134 -5.62 -6.09 20.68
C SER A 134 -4.75 -5.20 21.59
N LEU A 135 -3.78 -4.47 21.03
CA LEU A 135 -2.95 -3.49 21.74
C LEU A 135 -3.61 -2.09 21.64
N PRO A 136 -4.25 -1.56 22.72
CA PRO A 136 -4.99 -0.31 22.66
C PRO A 136 -4.14 0.90 22.28
N ASP A 137 -2.88 0.94 22.73
CA ASP A 137 -1.96 2.02 22.41
C ASP A 137 -1.65 2.06 20.90
N LEU A 138 -1.50 0.91 20.26
CA LEU A 138 -1.31 0.83 18.81
C LEU A 138 -2.57 1.32 18.08
N GLN A 139 -3.76 0.84 18.48
CA GLN A 139 -5.03 1.29 17.89
C GLN A 139 -5.16 2.81 17.97
N SER A 140 -4.88 3.38 19.12
CA SER A 140 -4.93 4.85 19.33
C SER A 140 -3.97 5.61 18.39
N ARG A 141 -2.77 5.05 18.12
CA ARG A 141 -1.81 5.64 17.18
C ARG A 141 -2.28 5.57 15.75
N ILE A 142 -2.89 4.44 15.37
CA ILE A 142 -3.48 4.23 14.04
C ILE A 142 -4.64 5.20 13.82
N ASP A 143 -5.52 5.36 14.81
CA ASP A 143 -6.68 6.27 14.71
C ASP A 143 -6.29 7.75 14.64
N ALA A 144 -5.11 8.12 15.18
CA ALA A 144 -4.59 9.48 15.13
C ALA A 144 -3.88 9.82 13.80
N ALA A 145 -3.60 8.85 12.96
CA ALA A 145 -2.97 9.07 11.66
C ALA A 145 -3.94 9.74 10.68
N GLY A 146 -3.39 10.40 9.64
CA GLY A 146 -4.20 10.79 8.49
C GLY A 146 -4.85 9.56 7.85
N HIS A 147 -6.03 9.70 7.25
CA HIS A 147 -6.73 8.60 6.62
C HIS A 147 -7.15 8.96 5.20
N ALA A 148 -6.74 8.13 4.25
CA ALA A 148 -7.15 8.18 2.85
C ALA A 148 -7.87 6.87 2.48
N ALA A 149 -9.06 6.98 1.93
CA ALA A 149 -9.80 5.81 1.44
C ALA A 149 -9.72 5.73 -0.08
N LEU A 150 -9.59 4.50 -0.58
CA LEU A 150 -9.75 4.14 -1.98
C LEU A 150 -11.10 3.47 -2.15
N ASP A 151 -11.89 3.95 -3.10
CA ASP A 151 -13.11 3.29 -3.51
C ASP A 151 -12.81 2.13 -4.48
N PRO A 152 -13.73 1.17 -4.65
CA PRO A 152 -13.61 0.17 -5.70
C PRO A 152 -13.43 0.85 -7.07
N PRO A 153 -12.56 0.31 -7.95
CA PRO A 153 -12.42 0.83 -9.30
C PRO A 153 -13.75 0.70 -10.06
N ASP A 154 -14.13 1.72 -10.78
CA ASP A 154 -15.27 1.67 -11.69
C ASP A 154 -14.92 0.93 -12.99
N ASP A 155 -15.95 0.60 -13.78
CA ASP A 155 -15.77 -0.12 -15.04
C ASP A 155 -14.87 0.64 -16.04
N ALA A 156 -14.92 1.96 -16.03
CA ALA A 156 -14.11 2.80 -16.91
C ALA A 156 -12.62 2.70 -16.53
N LEU A 157 -12.30 2.74 -15.22
CA LEU A 157 -10.93 2.54 -14.73
C LEU A 157 -10.44 1.13 -15.01
N LEU A 158 -11.28 0.11 -14.80
CA LEU A 158 -10.92 -1.28 -15.08
C LEU A 158 -10.62 -1.50 -16.56
N ALA A 159 -11.47 -0.98 -17.45
CA ALA A 159 -11.25 -1.05 -18.91
C ALA A 159 -9.95 -0.35 -19.32
N ALA A 160 -9.68 0.83 -18.75
CA ALA A 160 -8.46 1.58 -19.04
C ALA A 160 -7.20 0.85 -18.55
N VAL A 161 -7.22 0.26 -17.34
CA VAL A 161 -6.11 -0.55 -16.80
C VAL A 161 -5.89 -1.79 -17.68
N LEU A 162 -6.95 -2.48 -18.08
CA LEU A 162 -6.85 -3.63 -18.98
C LEU A 162 -6.23 -3.24 -20.33
N ALA A 163 -6.71 -2.16 -20.95
CA ALA A 163 -6.17 -1.66 -22.21
C ALA A 163 -4.67 -1.34 -22.09
N LYS A 164 -4.25 -0.69 -20.99
CA LYS A 164 -2.84 -0.42 -20.72
C LYS A 164 -2.04 -1.71 -20.58
N LEU A 165 -2.53 -2.68 -19.80
CA LEU A 165 -1.85 -3.96 -19.59
C LEU A 165 -1.67 -4.75 -20.90
N PHE A 166 -2.64 -4.70 -21.79
CA PHE A 166 -2.52 -5.31 -23.13
C PHE A 166 -1.50 -4.58 -23.99
N ASN A 167 -1.54 -3.25 -23.99
CA ASN A 167 -0.59 -2.43 -24.74
C ASN A 167 0.86 -2.63 -24.26
N ASP A 168 1.10 -2.66 -22.97
CA ASP A 168 2.42 -2.89 -22.37
C ASP A 168 3.00 -4.27 -22.72
N ARG A 169 2.13 -5.25 -23.00
CA ARG A 169 2.49 -6.59 -23.46
C ARG A 169 2.45 -6.75 -24.97
N GLN A 170 2.18 -5.69 -25.73
CA GLN A 170 2.02 -5.72 -27.20
C GLN A 170 0.96 -6.74 -27.67
N LEU A 171 -0.08 -6.92 -26.85
CA LEU A 171 -1.22 -7.78 -27.18
C LEU A 171 -2.37 -6.93 -27.70
N THR A 172 -3.03 -7.38 -28.76
CA THR A 172 -4.26 -6.75 -29.29
C THR A 172 -5.44 -7.64 -28.87
N PRO A 173 -6.22 -7.27 -27.84
CA PRO A 173 -7.39 -8.06 -27.46
C PRO A 173 -8.48 -7.93 -28.52
N PRO A 174 -9.30 -8.98 -28.73
CA PRO A 174 -10.50 -8.86 -29.55
C PRO A 174 -11.50 -7.90 -28.90
N ALA A 175 -12.36 -7.26 -29.72
CA ALA A 175 -13.24 -6.18 -29.31
C ALA A 175 -14.32 -6.56 -28.27
N ASP A 176 -14.48 -7.84 -27.99
CA ASP A 176 -15.43 -8.41 -27.03
C ASP A 176 -14.81 -8.66 -25.63
N VAL A 177 -13.57 -8.26 -25.41
CA VAL A 177 -12.81 -8.51 -24.17
C VAL A 177 -12.57 -7.21 -23.37
N ILE A 178 -12.84 -6.03 -23.92
CA ILE A 178 -12.65 -4.73 -23.28
C ILE A 178 -13.98 -4.02 -23.11
#